data_ee1edb2fbb760908a3219dcbfbfa772d
#
_entry.id   ee1edb2fbb760908a3219dcbfbfa772d
#
_cell.length_a   1.000
_cell.length_b   1.000
_cell.length_c   1.000
_cell.angle_alpha   90.00
_cell.angle_beta   90.00
_cell.angle_gamma   90.00
#
_symmetry.space_group_name_H-M   'P 1'
#
loop_
_entity.id
_entity.type
_entity.pdbx_description
1 polymer ?
#
loop_
_entity_poly.entity_id
_entity_poly.type
_entity_poly.pdbx_seq_one_letter_code
_entity_poly.pdbx_strand_id
1 'polypeptide(L)'
;MSDVLTTEKPTTGLGRGLVLLFAVACGLSAANLYYAQPVLNTIAGDFGTGSGTAGLIVTFSQIGYAAGLALLVPVGDLVSRRRLIPLVMTVTAASLVVSAVSPDIGLLIGVALIVGAGSVAAQILVPMAASLATDEKRGQVVGTVMSGLLLGILLARTISGLVAGISSWRVVYVMAAVLTIAMAVVLGRKLPPEGDRPRMGYASLLGTAAKLMATETLLRRRAVFGALGFAVFWTTMAFVLAGPPYHYGDITIGLFGLVGAGGALCANFAGRWADRGLTKLTTLAFSLCVGISFLPLWMGRHDLTMMIIGILVLDVGVQGLQVTNQSMIYRLAPEARSRVTSAYMVCYFAGGAIGSALGGSLYDSHHWAGVCVLGAIIGIVATGAALVDAARRHAVPSAAGGVPSEVTAG
;
A
#
# COMPACT_ATOMS: atom_id res chain seq x y z
N MET A 1 -4.67 -47.33 -22.92
CA MET A 1 -5.92 -46.69 -22.48
C MET A 1 -5.55 -45.95 -21.23
N SER A 2 -5.18 -44.72 -21.36
CA SER A 2 -4.76 -43.85 -20.26
C SER A 2 -5.86 -42.82 -20.02
N ASP A 3 -6.57 -43.01 -18.90
CA ASP A 3 -7.55 -42.04 -18.40
C ASP A 3 -6.83 -40.75 -17.99
N VAL A 4 -6.92 -39.74 -18.84
CA VAL A 4 -6.58 -38.38 -18.51
C VAL A 4 -7.69 -37.86 -17.59
N LEU A 5 -7.46 -37.87 -16.30
CA LEU A 5 -8.29 -37.18 -15.32
C LEU A 5 -8.28 -35.70 -15.63
N THR A 6 -9.19 -35.24 -16.47
CA THR A 6 -9.53 -33.83 -16.61
C THR A 6 -10.20 -33.38 -15.31
N THR A 7 -9.45 -32.69 -14.45
CA THR A 7 -10.00 -31.93 -13.34
C THR A 7 -10.91 -30.84 -13.91
N GLU A 8 -12.21 -31.12 -13.97
CA GLU A 8 -13.21 -30.10 -14.31
C GLU A 8 -13.08 -28.92 -13.35
N LYS A 9 -12.67 -27.76 -13.88
CA LYS A 9 -12.79 -26.48 -13.18
C LYS A 9 -14.27 -26.25 -12.86
N PRO A 10 -14.60 -25.79 -11.63
CA PRO A 10 -15.99 -25.50 -11.28
C PRO A 10 -16.59 -24.48 -12.25
N THR A 11 -17.60 -24.88 -13.00
CA THR A 11 -18.27 -24.11 -14.06
C THR A 11 -19.20 -23.02 -13.53
N THR A 12 -19.34 -22.87 -12.21
CA THR A 12 -20.12 -21.80 -11.58
C THR A 12 -19.20 -20.69 -11.15
N GLY A 13 -19.13 -19.62 -11.94
CA GLY A 13 -18.36 -18.41 -11.61
C GLY A 13 -18.78 -17.83 -10.25
N LEU A 14 -17.85 -17.10 -9.61
CA LEU A 14 -18.08 -16.37 -8.35
C LEU A 14 -19.39 -15.57 -8.40
N GLY A 15 -20.31 -15.85 -7.47
CA GLY A 15 -21.52 -15.06 -7.30
C GLY A 15 -21.17 -13.60 -6.94
N ARG A 16 -21.95 -12.64 -7.45
CA ARG A 16 -21.75 -11.19 -7.18
C ARG A 16 -21.61 -10.87 -5.69
N GLY A 17 -22.38 -11.54 -4.82
CA GLY A 17 -22.32 -11.35 -3.37
C GLY A 17 -20.94 -11.71 -2.77
N LEU A 18 -20.30 -12.77 -3.28
CA LEU A 18 -18.97 -13.18 -2.80
C LEU A 18 -17.88 -12.20 -3.31
N VAL A 19 -18.00 -11.68 -4.52
CA VAL A 19 -17.08 -10.65 -5.04
C VAL A 19 -17.17 -9.38 -4.21
N LEU A 20 -18.37 -8.92 -3.87
CA LEU A 20 -18.58 -7.77 -2.99
C LEU A 20 -18.03 -8.02 -1.58
N LEU A 21 -18.23 -9.23 -1.04
CA LEU A 21 -17.65 -9.62 0.24
C LEU A 21 -16.12 -9.52 0.23
N PHE A 22 -15.46 -10.01 -0.82
CA PHE A 22 -14.02 -9.86 -0.99
C PHE A 22 -13.60 -8.37 -1.07
N ALA A 23 -14.36 -7.56 -1.82
CA ALA A 23 -14.08 -6.13 -1.95
C ALA A 23 -14.16 -5.39 -0.60
N VAL A 24 -15.22 -5.65 0.18
CA VAL A 24 -15.39 -5.05 1.52
C VAL A 24 -14.31 -5.55 2.48
N ALA A 25 -14.01 -6.85 2.46
CA ALA A 25 -12.97 -7.42 3.32
C ALA A 25 -11.58 -6.85 3.02
N CYS A 26 -11.24 -6.67 1.74
CA CYS A 26 -10.00 -6.01 1.34
C CYS A 26 -9.96 -4.55 1.79
N GLY A 27 -11.08 -3.83 1.64
CA GLY A 27 -11.21 -2.45 2.09
C GLY A 27 -11.02 -2.31 3.59
N LEU A 28 -11.69 -3.13 4.41
CA LEU A 28 -11.55 -3.12 5.87
C LEU A 28 -10.13 -3.47 6.32
N SER A 29 -9.51 -4.49 5.69
CA SER A 29 -8.14 -4.87 6.02
C SER A 29 -7.14 -3.75 5.71
N ALA A 30 -7.28 -3.09 4.55
CA ALA A 30 -6.41 -1.98 4.18
C ALA A 30 -6.65 -0.74 5.07
N ALA A 31 -7.91 -0.47 5.43
CA ALA A 31 -8.28 0.66 6.28
C ALA A 31 -7.55 0.69 7.63
N ASN A 32 -7.26 -0.49 8.21
CA ASN A 32 -6.56 -0.60 9.50
C ASN A 32 -5.18 0.06 9.53
N LEU A 33 -4.51 0.21 8.36
CA LEU A 33 -3.23 0.91 8.26
C LEU A 33 -3.35 2.44 8.30
N TYR A 34 -4.54 2.96 8.04
CA TYR A 34 -4.73 4.39 7.79
C TYR A 34 -5.57 5.10 8.84
N TYR A 35 -6.23 4.36 9.75
CA TYR A 35 -7.07 4.95 10.80
C TYR A 35 -6.30 5.89 11.75
N ALA A 36 -5.04 5.59 12.06
CA ALA A 36 -4.23 6.41 12.96
C ALA A 36 -3.89 7.79 12.37
N GLN A 37 -3.71 7.90 11.05
CA GLN A 37 -3.10 9.08 10.42
C GLN A 37 -3.81 10.40 10.74
N PRO A 38 -5.13 10.56 10.60
CA PRO A 38 -5.80 11.84 10.88
C PRO A 38 -5.88 12.20 12.35
N VAL A 39 -5.73 11.22 13.25
CA VAL A 39 -5.89 11.38 14.70
C VAL A 39 -4.55 11.37 15.46
N LEU A 40 -3.42 11.37 14.75
CA LEU A 40 -2.09 11.34 15.37
C LEU A 40 -1.86 12.51 16.33
N ASN A 41 -2.34 13.70 15.99
CA ASN A 41 -2.20 14.87 16.87
C ASN A 41 -3.00 14.71 18.17
N THR A 42 -4.23 14.20 18.10
CA THR A 42 -5.07 13.92 19.25
C THR A 42 -4.47 12.82 20.14
N ILE A 43 -3.91 11.75 19.52
CA ILE A 43 -3.19 10.70 20.26
C ILE A 43 -1.95 11.27 20.95
N ALA A 44 -1.17 12.10 20.25
CA ALA A 44 0.01 12.74 20.83
C ALA A 44 -0.34 13.60 22.05
N GLY A 45 -1.44 14.38 21.95
CA GLY A 45 -1.96 15.19 23.05
C GLY A 45 -2.41 14.36 24.26
N ASP A 46 -3.16 13.26 24.04
CA ASP A 46 -3.65 12.36 25.09
C ASP A 46 -2.50 11.73 25.91
N PHE A 47 -1.40 11.38 25.25
CA PHE A 47 -0.24 10.77 25.90
C PHE A 47 0.85 11.80 26.29
N GLY A 48 0.66 13.08 26.00
CA GLY A 48 1.65 14.11 26.28
C GLY A 48 2.99 13.92 25.54
N THR A 49 2.95 13.45 24.30
CA THR A 49 4.15 13.12 23.51
C THR A 49 4.28 13.99 22.27
N GLY A 50 5.48 14.05 21.69
CA GLY A 50 5.72 14.76 20.43
C GLY A 50 5.23 14.01 19.20
N SER A 51 5.22 14.70 18.06
CA SER A 51 4.83 14.17 16.76
C SER A 51 5.73 13.03 16.28
N GLY A 52 7.02 13.04 16.62
CA GLY A 52 7.97 11.97 16.32
C GLY A 52 7.55 10.66 16.97
N THR A 53 7.24 10.69 18.28
CA THR A 53 6.78 9.50 19.01
C THR A 53 5.44 9.01 18.50
N ALA A 54 4.46 9.89 18.29
CA ALA A 54 3.16 9.50 17.75
C ALA A 54 3.28 8.96 16.31
N GLY A 55 4.16 9.52 15.48
CA GLY A 55 4.45 9.04 14.12
C GLY A 55 4.97 7.60 14.07
N LEU A 56 5.58 7.11 15.17
CA LEU A 56 6.02 5.71 15.27
C LEU A 56 4.86 4.71 15.19
N ILE A 57 3.63 5.10 15.52
CA ILE A 57 2.43 4.26 15.33
C ILE A 57 2.31 3.88 13.85
N VAL A 58 2.43 4.86 12.95
CA VAL A 58 2.39 4.63 11.50
C VAL A 58 3.64 3.86 11.05
N THR A 59 4.80 4.22 11.56
CA THR A 59 6.07 3.54 11.24
C THR A 59 5.99 2.04 11.55
N PHE A 60 5.56 1.68 12.76
CA PHE A 60 5.47 0.28 13.20
C PHE A 60 4.36 -0.48 12.47
N SER A 61 3.23 0.17 12.16
CA SER A 61 2.20 -0.46 11.34
C SER A 61 2.71 -0.76 9.92
N GLN A 62 3.53 0.10 9.33
CA GLN A 62 4.14 -0.13 8.02
C GLN A 62 5.21 -1.21 8.06
N ILE A 63 6.05 -1.26 9.11
CA ILE A 63 7.00 -2.36 9.34
C ILE A 63 6.23 -3.68 9.49
N GLY A 64 5.17 -3.68 10.29
CA GLY A 64 4.30 -4.83 10.47
C GLY A 64 3.72 -5.33 9.14
N TYR A 65 3.22 -4.42 8.33
CA TYR A 65 2.66 -4.76 7.02
C TYR A 65 3.73 -5.33 6.08
N ALA A 66 4.93 -4.73 6.03
CA ALA A 66 6.05 -5.26 5.26
C ALA A 66 6.44 -6.67 5.74
N ALA A 67 6.51 -6.88 7.06
CA ALA A 67 6.77 -8.20 7.66
C ALA A 67 5.63 -9.20 7.32
N GLY A 68 4.39 -8.78 7.40
CA GLY A 68 3.23 -9.59 7.01
C GLY A 68 3.26 -9.99 5.53
N LEU A 69 3.62 -9.07 4.64
CA LEU A 69 3.82 -9.36 3.22
C LEU A 69 4.93 -10.39 2.99
N ALA A 70 6.03 -10.25 3.71
CA ALA A 70 7.17 -11.16 3.58
C ALA A 70 6.89 -12.54 4.19
N LEU A 71 6.20 -12.59 5.34
CA LEU A 71 6.07 -13.81 6.14
C LEU A 71 4.68 -14.46 6.05
N LEU A 72 3.58 -13.68 6.14
CA LEU A 72 2.22 -14.25 6.20
C LEU A 72 1.62 -14.53 4.81
N VAL A 73 1.92 -13.69 3.81
CA VAL A 73 1.38 -13.91 2.45
C VAL A 73 1.86 -15.24 1.87
N PRO A 74 3.16 -15.63 1.95
CA PRO A 74 3.61 -16.94 1.50
C PRO A 74 2.99 -18.11 2.27
N VAL A 75 2.64 -17.94 3.56
CA VAL A 75 1.88 -18.95 4.32
C VAL A 75 0.52 -19.21 3.67
N GLY A 76 -0.10 -18.19 3.08
CA GLY A 76 -1.35 -18.32 2.31
C GLY A 76 -1.24 -19.24 1.09
N ASP A 77 -0.05 -19.58 0.61
CA ASP A 77 0.16 -20.55 -0.46
C ASP A 77 0.36 -21.99 0.07
N LEU A 78 0.68 -22.13 1.36
CA LEU A 78 0.95 -23.43 2.01
C LEU A 78 -0.23 -23.97 2.80
N VAL A 79 -0.97 -23.09 3.49
CA VAL A 79 -2.12 -23.48 4.31
C VAL A 79 -3.43 -23.00 3.69
N SER A 80 -4.55 -23.58 4.13
CA SER A 80 -5.87 -23.19 3.66
C SER A 80 -6.16 -21.72 3.95
N ARG A 81 -6.35 -20.90 2.90
CA ARG A 81 -6.72 -19.49 3.03
C ARG A 81 -8.04 -19.32 3.78
N ARG A 82 -8.94 -20.30 3.65
CA ARG A 82 -10.20 -20.34 4.40
C ARG A 82 -9.99 -20.34 5.91
N ARG A 83 -8.89 -20.90 6.43
CA ARG A 83 -8.53 -20.89 7.87
C ARG A 83 -7.60 -19.71 8.20
N LEU A 84 -6.65 -19.44 7.33
CA LEU A 84 -5.62 -18.41 7.57
C LEU A 84 -6.24 -17.01 7.63
N ILE A 85 -7.09 -16.64 6.67
CA ILE A 85 -7.64 -15.28 6.58
C ILE A 85 -8.47 -14.92 7.83
N PRO A 86 -9.47 -15.72 8.27
CA PRO A 86 -10.20 -15.42 9.49
C PRO A 86 -9.31 -15.40 10.74
N LEU A 87 -8.31 -16.28 10.83
CA LEU A 87 -7.35 -16.30 11.96
C LEU A 87 -6.56 -14.98 12.02
N VAL A 88 -5.96 -14.58 10.90
CA VAL A 88 -5.18 -13.33 10.80
C VAL A 88 -6.06 -12.13 11.15
N MET A 89 -7.29 -12.06 10.62
CA MET A 89 -8.23 -10.99 10.93
C MET A 89 -8.67 -11.00 12.39
N THR A 90 -8.83 -12.17 13.02
CA THR A 90 -9.17 -12.27 14.44
C THR A 90 -8.03 -11.74 15.31
N VAL A 91 -6.78 -12.11 15.00
CA VAL A 91 -5.60 -11.56 15.69
C VAL A 91 -5.52 -10.04 15.51
N THR A 92 -5.78 -9.55 14.31
CA THR A 92 -5.83 -8.10 14.04
C THR A 92 -6.92 -7.42 14.87
N ALA A 93 -8.12 -7.99 14.93
CA ALA A 93 -9.22 -7.45 15.73
C ALA A 93 -8.86 -7.40 17.23
N ALA A 94 -8.27 -8.46 17.76
CA ALA A 94 -7.80 -8.48 19.15
C ALA A 94 -6.74 -7.39 19.39
N SER A 95 -5.80 -7.20 18.46
CA SER A 95 -4.80 -6.14 18.54
C SER A 95 -5.43 -4.75 18.48
N LEU A 96 -6.47 -4.54 17.67
CA LEU A 96 -7.22 -3.28 17.63
C LEU A 96 -7.95 -3.01 18.97
N VAL A 97 -8.48 -4.05 19.64
CA VAL A 97 -9.04 -3.89 21.00
C VAL A 97 -7.93 -3.46 21.97
N VAL A 98 -6.77 -4.09 21.94
CA VAL A 98 -5.63 -3.68 22.79
C VAL A 98 -5.21 -2.24 22.47
N SER A 99 -5.21 -1.83 21.19
CA SER A 99 -4.94 -0.43 20.82
C SER A 99 -5.94 0.54 21.43
N ALA A 100 -7.24 0.18 21.45
CA ALA A 100 -8.30 1.03 22.00
C ALA A 100 -8.16 1.26 23.51
N VAL A 101 -7.66 0.27 24.25
CA VAL A 101 -7.50 0.32 25.71
C VAL A 101 -6.07 0.59 26.15
N SER A 102 -5.17 0.92 25.24
CA SER A 102 -3.75 1.15 25.57
C SER A 102 -3.58 2.24 26.62
N PRO A 103 -2.92 1.95 27.75
CA PRO A 103 -2.65 2.90 28.81
C PRO A 103 -1.49 3.84 28.50
N ASP A 104 -0.60 3.45 27.61
CA ASP A 104 0.59 4.22 27.21
C ASP A 104 0.87 4.09 25.70
N ILE A 105 1.62 5.04 25.17
CA ILE A 105 1.93 5.11 23.75
C ILE A 105 2.86 3.98 23.30
N GLY A 106 3.72 3.47 24.17
CA GLY A 106 4.66 2.39 23.84
C GLY A 106 3.91 1.10 23.49
N LEU A 107 2.89 0.73 24.28
CA LEU A 107 2.03 -0.40 23.98
C LEU A 107 1.28 -0.17 22.64
N LEU A 108 0.73 1.05 22.43
CA LEU A 108 0.04 1.38 21.18
C LEU A 108 0.95 1.23 19.96
N ILE A 109 2.21 1.70 20.05
CA ILE A 109 3.21 1.54 19.00
C ILE A 109 3.54 0.05 18.78
N GLY A 110 3.77 -0.71 19.85
CA GLY A 110 4.09 -2.14 19.76
C GLY A 110 2.97 -2.94 19.11
N VAL A 111 1.73 -2.67 19.48
CA VAL A 111 0.55 -3.35 18.91
C VAL A 111 0.27 -2.93 17.46
N ALA A 112 0.63 -1.70 17.06
CA ALA A 112 0.52 -1.25 15.68
C ALA A 112 1.31 -2.15 14.70
N LEU A 113 2.43 -2.76 15.14
CA LEU A 113 3.16 -3.75 14.37
C LEU A 113 2.27 -4.97 14.02
N ILE A 114 1.51 -5.47 15.00
CA ILE A 114 0.64 -6.65 14.81
C ILE A 114 -0.56 -6.29 13.95
N VAL A 115 -1.16 -5.12 14.18
CA VAL A 115 -2.24 -4.60 13.33
C VAL A 115 -1.76 -4.48 11.87
N GLY A 116 -0.57 -3.93 11.65
CA GLY A 116 0.05 -3.86 10.34
C GLY A 116 0.24 -5.24 9.70
N ALA A 117 0.86 -6.17 10.43
CA ALA A 117 1.10 -7.52 9.94
C ALA A 117 -0.20 -8.26 9.55
N GLY A 118 -1.26 -8.10 10.33
CA GLY A 118 -2.55 -8.73 10.03
C GLY A 118 -3.35 -8.05 8.91
N SER A 119 -3.07 -6.79 8.62
CA SER A 119 -3.73 -6.04 7.54
C SER A 119 -3.39 -6.56 6.14
N VAL A 120 -2.39 -7.45 6.01
CA VAL A 120 -2.05 -8.14 4.75
C VAL A 120 -3.12 -9.12 4.26
N ALA A 121 -4.17 -9.38 5.03
CA ALA A 121 -5.28 -10.24 4.60
C ALA A 121 -5.82 -9.84 3.22
N ALA A 122 -5.84 -8.54 2.89
CA ALA A 122 -6.20 -8.04 1.57
C ALA A 122 -5.32 -8.64 0.45
N GLN A 123 -4.01 -8.79 0.70
CA GLN A 123 -3.05 -9.31 -0.29
C GLN A 123 -3.20 -10.84 -0.51
N ILE A 124 -3.85 -11.54 0.41
CA ILE A 124 -4.20 -12.96 0.27
C ILE A 124 -5.57 -13.09 -0.43
N LEU A 125 -6.51 -12.18 -0.13
CA LEU A 125 -7.86 -12.18 -0.69
C LEU A 125 -7.88 -11.87 -2.19
N VAL A 126 -7.08 -10.91 -2.67
CA VAL A 126 -7.07 -10.52 -4.10
C VAL A 126 -6.67 -11.68 -5.02
N PRO A 127 -5.55 -12.40 -4.81
CA PRO A 127 -5.22 -13.57 -5.61
C PRO A 127 -6.24 -14.71 -5.46
N MET A 128 -6.83 -14.87 -4.27
CA MET A 128 -7.88 -15.87 -4.06
C MET A 128 -9.11 -15.57 -4.90
N ALA A 129 -9.56 -14.31 -4.93
CA ALA A 129 -10.68 -13.89 -5.79
C ALA A 129 -10.39 -14.15 -7.27
N ALA A 130 -9.15 -13.83 -7.71
CA ALA A 130 -8.69 -14.07 -9.07
C ALA A 130 -8.69 -15.56 -9.45
N SER A 131 -8.29 -16.45 -8.52
CA SER A 131 -8.23 -17.90 -8.76
C SER A 131 -9.61 -18.58 -8.79
N LEU A 132 -10.59 -17.98 -8.12
CA LEU A 132 -11.98 -18.47 -8.10
C LEU A 132 -12.83 -17.93 -9.27
N ALA A 133 -12.33 -16.94 -10.00
CA ALA A 133 -13.01 -16.35 -11.15
C ALA A 133 -12.76 -17.17 -12.42
N THR A 134 -13.74 -17.22 -13.34
CA THR A 134 -13.53 -17.72 -14.69
C THR A 134 -12.57 -16.82 -15.46
N ASP A 135 -11.90 -17.33 -16.48
CA ASP A 135 -10.88 -16.56 -17.25
C ASP A 135 -11.48 -15.29 -17.86
N GLU A 136 -12.76 -15.35 -18.33
CA GLU A 136 -13.48 -14.22 -18.93
C GLU A 136 -13.83 -13.13 -17.92
N LYS A 137 -14.08 -13.49 -16.65
CA LYS A 137 -14.51 -12.55 -15.60
C LYS A 137 -13.39 -12.15 -14.63
N ARG A 138 -12.22 -12.76 -14.74
CA ARG A 138 -11.10 -12.54 -13.80
C ARG A 138 -10.73 -11.07 -13.67
N GLY A 139 -10.62 -10.35 -14.78
CA GLY A 139 -10.32 -8.92 -14.78
C GLY A 139 -11.38 -8.09 -14.06
N GLN A 140 -12.67 -8.39 -14.29
CA GLN A 140 -13.78 -7.70 -13.62
C GLN A 140 -13.79 -7.98 -12.11
N VAL A 141 -13.59 -9.24 -11.70
CA VAL A 141 -13.55 -9.63 -10.28
C VAL A 141 -12.40 -8.93 -9.57
N VAL A 142 -11.18 -9.01 -10.11
CA VAL A 142 -10.01 -8.35 -9.53
C VAL A 142 -10.21 -6.83 -9.47
N GLY A 143 -10.74 -6.22 -10.54
CA GLY A 143 -11.05 -4.79 -10.56
C GLY A 143 -12.02 -4.39 -9.46
N THR A 144 -13.10 -5.15 -9.25
CA THR A 144 -14.07 -4.87 -8.17
C THR A 144 -13.43 -4.99 -6.79
N VAL A 145 -12.63 -6.03 -6.55
CA VAL A 145 -11.96 -6.24 -5.25
C VAL A 145 -10.92 -5.15 -4.98
N MET A 146 -10.15 -4.76 -5.98
CA MET A 146 -9.18 -3.65 -5.87
C MET A 146 -9.87 -2.30 -5.67
N SER A 147 -11.02 -2.07 -6.29
CA SER A 147 -11.83 -0.87 -6.02
C SER A 147 -12.27 -0.81 -4.56
N GLY A 148 -12.69 -1.95 -4.00
CA GLY A 148 -13.01 -2.04 -2.57
C GLY A 148 -11.81 -1.71 -1.67
N LEU A 149 -10.63 -2.22 -2.01
CA LEU A 149 -9.38 -1.92 -1.30
C LEU A 149 -9.08 -0.42 -1.32
N LEU A 150 -9.14 0.22 -2.51
CA LEU A 150 -8.86 1.65 -2.67
C LEU A 150 -9.88 2.51 -1.94
N LEU A 151 -11.17 2.15 -2.01
CA LEU A 151 -12.22 2.83 -1.24
C LEU A 151 -11.99 2.70 0.26
N GLY A 152 -11.55 1.54 0.73
CA GLY A 152 -11.20 1.33 2.13
C GLY A 152 -10.07 2.26 2.60
N ILE A 153 -9.00 2.38 1.83
CA ILE A 153 -7.89 3.31 2.12
C ILE A 153 -8.38 4.76 2.17
N LEU A 154 -9.20 5.15 1.22
CA LEU A 154 -9.73 6.49 1.10
C LEU A 154 -10.66 6.85 2.27
N LEU A 155 -11.65 6.00 2.52
CA LEU A 155 -12.67 6.24 3.54
C LEU A 155 -12.11 6.09 4.95
N ALA A 156 -11.03 5.31 5.14
CA ALA A 156 -10.43 5.10 6.46
C ALA A 156 -10.09 6.41 7.17
N ARG A 157 -9.44 7.33 6.46
CA ARG A 157 -9.04 8.63 7.03
C ARG A 157 -10.26 9.48 7.39
N THR A 158 -11.23 9.56 6.47
CA THR A 158 -12.45 10.35 6.68
C THR A 158 -13.30 9.80 7.81
N ILE A 159 -13.52 8.48 7.84
CA ILE A 159 -14.30 7.82 8.90
C ILE A 159 -13.57 7.94 10.24
N SER A 160 -12.25 7.75 10.28
CA SER A 160 -11.47 7.89 11.50
C SER A 160 -11.57 9.30 12.06
N GLY A 161 -11.35 10.33 11.25
CA GLY A 161 -11.47 11.71 11.69
C GLY A 161 -12.88 12.07 12.16
N LEU A 162 -13.91 11.60 11.44
CA LEU A 162 -15.31 11.82 11.83
C LEU A 162 -15.62 11.17 13.18
N VAL A 163 -15.29 9.89 13.37
CA VAL A 163 -15.57 9.15 14.61
C VAL A 163 -14.78 9.74 15.77
N ALA A 164 -13.51 10.07 15.58
CA ALA A 164 -12.68 10.66 16.61
C ALA A 164 -13.20 12.04 17.04
N GLY A 165 -13.59 12.89 16.08
CA GLY A 165 -14.05 14.24 16.37
C GLY A 165 -15.41 14.32 17.07
N ILE A 166 -16.29 13.33 16.90
CA ILE A 166 -17.57 13.26 17.64
C ILE A 166 -17.48 12.45 18.93
N SER A 167 -16.39 11.74 19.16
CA SER A 167 -16.26 10.80 20.27
C SER A 167 -14.82 10.77 20.81
N SER A 168 -13.99 9.82 20.35
CA SER A 168 -12.60 9.64 20.78
C SER A 168 -11.85 8.81 19.75
N TRP A 169 -10.53 9.02 19.64
CA TRP A 169 -9.66 8.17 18.83
C TRP A 169 -9.70 6.69 19.26
N ARG A 170 -9.95 6.40 20.53
CA ARG A 170 -10.11 5.02 21.02
C ARG A 170 -11.32 4.32 20.42
N VAL A 171 -12.42 5.04 20.22
CA VAL A 171 -13.63 4.50 19.58
C VAL A 171 -13.39 4.15 18.12
N VAL A 172 -12.46 4.81 17.42
CA VAL A 172 -12.04 4.43 16.07
C VAL A 172 -11.48 3.00 16.08
N TYR A 173 -10.60 2.67 17.03
CA TYR A 173 -10.03 1.32 17.16
C TYR A 173 -11.06 0.29 17.58
N VAL A 174 -12.02 0.63 18.46
CA VAL A 174 -13.14 -0.26 18.81
C VAL A 174 -14.00 -0.55 17.58
N MET A 175 -14.38 0.47 16.83
CA MET A 175 -15.13 0.31 15.57
C MET A 175 -14.36 -0.58 14.59
N ALA A 176 -13.08 -0.33 14.38
CA ALA A 176 -12.23 -1.14 13.50
C ALA A 176 -12.16 -2.59 13.96
N ALA A 177 -12.05 -2.85 15.27
CA ALA A 177 -12.05 -4.19 15.85
C ALA A 177 -13.37 -4.92 15.58
N VAL A 178 -14.51 -4.26 15.83
CA VAL A 178 -15.85 -4.84 15.61
C VAL A 178 -16.06 -5.17 14.12
N LEU A 179 -15.71 -4.27 13.23
CA LEU A 179 -15.83 -4.50 11.78
C LEU A 179 -14.91 -5.64 11.30
N THR A 180 -13.67 -5.68 11.82
CA THR A 180 -12.69 -6.70 11.44
C THR A 180 -13.09 -8.08 11.94
N ILE A 181 -13.57 -8.22 13.20
CA ILE A 181 -14.01 -9.52 13.73
C ILE A 181 -15.32 -9.98 13.07
N ALA A 182 -16.26 -9.08 12.82
CA ALA A 182 -17.48 -9.40 12.07
C ALA A 182 -17.14 -9.94 10.68
N MET A 183 -16.20 -9.29 9.98
CA MET A 183 -15.73 -9.74 8.67
C MET A 183 -15.00 -11.09 8.76
N ALA A 184 -14.17 -11.32 9.77
CA ALA A 184 -13.52 -12.61 10.01
C ALA A 184 -14.53 -13.75 10.16
N VAL A 185 -15.60 -13.53 10.92
CA VAL A 185 -16.70 -14.51 11.12
C VAL A 185 -17.43 -14.78 9.80
N VAL A 186 -17.78 -13.74 9.04
CA VAL A 186 -18.46 -13.88 7.75
C VAL A 186 -17.59 -14.64 6.75
N LEU A 187 -16.31 -14.29 6.63
CA LEU A 187 -15.38 -14.98 5.74
C LEU A 187 -15.17 -16.43 6.16
N GLY A 188 -15.03 -16.72 7.45
CA GLY A 188 -14.89 -18.08 7.97
C GLY A 188 -16.05 -19.00 7.56
N ARG A 189 -17.25 -18.43 7.41
CA ARG A 189 -18.46 -19.16 6.99
C ARG A 189 -18.66 -19.22 5.48
N LYS A 190 -18.25 -18.17 4.74
CA LYS A 190 -18.58 -17.98 3.31
C LYS A 190 -17.46 -18.37 2.36
N LEU A 191 -16.20 -18.44 2.84
CA LEU A 191 -15.10 -18.83 1.97
C LEU A 191 -15.25 -20.28 1.51
N PRO A 192 -15.15 -20.55 0.19
CA PRO A 192 -15.24 -21.89 -0.34
C PRO A 192 -14.05 -22.74 0.12
N PRO A 193 -14.22 -24.08 0.19
CA PRO A 193 -13.09 -24.98 0.36
C PRO A 193 -12.15 -24.88 -0.86
N GLU A 194 -10.86 -24.96 -0.61
CA GLU A 194 -9.84 -24.95 -1.65
C GLU A 194 -9.37 -26.38 -1.92
N GLY A 195 -9.07 -26.69 -3.19
CA GLY A 195 -8.47 -27.96 -3.59
C GLY A 195 -7.03 -28.14 -3.12
N ASP A 196 -6.43 -29.26 -3.49
CA ASP A 196 -5.04 -29.61 -3.16
C ASP A 196 -4.06 -28.56 -3.68
N ARG A 197 -3.07 -28.27 -2.86
CA ARG A 197 -2.05 -27.24 -3.12
C ARG A 197 -0.70 -27.87 -3.44
N PRO A 198 0.11 -27.21 -4.29
CA PRO A 198 1.48 -27.65 -4.51
C PRO A 198 2.25 -27.67 -3.19
N ARG A 199 2.95 -28.76 -2.90
CA ARG A 199 3.86 -28.89 -1.76
C ARG A 199 5.16 -28.14 -2.06
N MET A 200 5.18 -26.84 -1.83
CA MET A 200 6.41 -26.05 -1.89
C MET A 200 6.92 -25.80 -0.47
N GLY A 201 8.25 -25.81 -0.28
CA GLY A 201 8.84 -25.52 1.02
C GLY A 201 8.74 -24.01 1.34
N TYR A 202 8.32 -23.67 2.55
CA TYR A 202 8.22 -22.25 3.01
C TYR A 202 9.56 -21.50 2.87
N ALA A 203 10.68 -22.13 3.24
CA ALA A 203 12.01 -21.55 3.10
C ALA A 203 12.36 -21.21 1.63
N SER A 204 11.91 -22.02 0.66
CA SER A 204 12.13 -21.77 -0.75
C SER A 204 11.36 -20.55 -1.25
N LEU A 205 10.13 -20.34 -0.76
CA LEU A 205 9.31 -19.16 -1.08
C LEU A 205 9.96 -17.88 -0.53
N LEU A 206 10.38 -17.91 0.73
CA LEU A 206 11.09 -16.80 1.38
C LEU A 206 12.43 -16.51 0.70
N GLY A 207 13.21 -17.56 0.40
CA GLY A 207 14.50 -17.43 -0.28
C GLY A 207 14.38 -16.77 -1.65
N THR A 208 13.33 -17.08 -2.40
CA THR A 208 13.10 -16.47 -3.72
C THR A 208 12.76 -14.97 -3.58
N ALA A 209 11.89 -14.61 -2.64
CA ALA A 209 11.54 -13.21 -2.39
C ALA A 209 12.77 -12.41 -1.89
N ALA A 210 13.54 -12.97 -0.95
CA ALA A 210 14.76 -12.37 -0.44
C ALA A 210 15.82 -12.19 -1.55
N LYS A 211 15.99 -13.19 -2.42
CA LYS A 211 16.88 -13.10 -3.57
C LYS A 211 16.46 -11.97 -4.51
N LEU A 212 15.18 -11.85 -4.86
CA LEU A 212 14.67 -10.77 -5.69
C LEU A 212 14.92 -9.40 -5.05
N MET A 213 14.68 -9.25 -3.75
CA MET A 213 14.99 -8.03 -3.02
C MET A 213 16.48 -7.73 -2.98
N ALA A 214 17.35 -8.73 -2.92
CA ALA A 214 18.80 -8.56 -2.89
C ALA A 214 19.37 -8.20 -4.26
N THR A 215 18.91 -8.86 -5.33
CA THR A 215 19.49 -8.73 -6.68
C THR A 215 18.92 -7.57 -7.48
N GLU A 216 17.62 -7.28 -7.33
CA GLU A 216 16.92 -6.29 -8.15
C GLU A 216 17.00 -4.88 -7.56
N THR A 217 18.16 -4.22 -7.71
CA THR A 217 18.40 -2.86 -7.20
C THR A 217 17.42 -1.83 -7.75
N LEU A 218 17.02 -1.96 -9.01
CA LEU A 218 16.04 -1.07 -9.64
C LEU A 218 14.68 -1.16 -8.94
N LEU A 219 14.22 -2.38 -8.64
CA LEU A 219 12.97 -2.64 -7.93
C LEU A 219 12.98 -1.99 -6.55
N ARG A 220 14.03 -2.26 -5.76
CA ARG A 220 14.15 -1.70 -4.39
C ARG A 220 14.11 -0.17 -4.39
N ARG A 221 14.96 0.45 -5.21
CA ARG A 221 15.08 1.90 -5.27
C ARG A 221 13.76 2.56 -5.64
N ARG A 222 13.08 2.06 -6.66
CA ARG A 222 11.79 2.61 -7.11
C ARG A 222 10.68 2.39 -6.10
N ALA A 223 10.66 1.24 -5.42
CA ALA A 223 9.69 0.96 -4.37
C ALA A 223 9.85 1.91 -3.19
N VAL A 224 11.07 2.04 -2.68
CA VAL A 224 11.38 2.89 -1.51
C VAL A 224 11.05 4.34 -1.78
N PHE A 225 11.54 4.93 -2.88
CA PHE A 225 11.27 6.34 -3.19
C PHE A 225 9.81 6.62 -3.49
N GLY A 226 9.06 5.65 -4.06
CA GLY A 226 7.64 5.79 -4.31
C GLY A 226 6.81 5.95 -3.03
N ALA A 227 7.21 5.30 -1.92
CA ALA A 227 6.50 5.37 -0.65
C ALA A 227 6.98 6.47 0.30
N LEU A 228 8.27 6.84 0.22
CA LEU A 228 8.92 7.76 1.15
C LEU A 228 8.20 9.10 1.23
N GLY A 229 8.03 9.79 0.09
CA GLY A 229 7.39 11.11 0.04
C GLY A 229 5.93 11.08 0.51
N PHE A 230 5.20 10.04 0.14
CA PHE A 230 3.83 9.83 0.61
C PHE A 230 3.75 9.69 2.13
N ALA A 231 4.60 8.84 2.71
CA ALA A 231 4.59 8.57 4.14
C ALA A 231 5.05 9.79 4.96
N VAL A 232 6.06 10.52 4.50
CA VAL A 232 6.50 11.79 5.11
C VAL A 232 5.32 12.75 5.26
N PHE A 233 4.57 12.98 4.19
CA PHE A 233 3.42 13.91 4.19
C PHE A 233 2.26 13.39 5.07
N TRP A 234 1.74 12.19 4.78
CA TRP A 234 0.53 11.70 5.43
C TRP A 234 0.69 11.41 6.92
N THR A 235 1.92 11.19 7.41
CA THR A 235 2.19 11.03 8.85
C THR A 235 2.17 12.37 9.56
N THR A 236 2.59 13.45 8.89
CA THR A 236 2.76 14.77 9.52
C THR A 236 1.62 15.75 9.26
N MET A 237 0.76 15.45 8.28
CA MET A 237 -0.36 16.32 7.89
C MET A 237 -1.28 16.66 9.06
N ALA A 238 -1.60 15.70 9.94
CA ALA A 238 -2.47 15.94 11.08
C ALA A 238 -1.91 17.01 12.03
N PHE A 239 -0.60 17.03 12.24
CA PHE A 239 0.05 17.99 13.13
C PHE A 239 0.05 19.41 12.55
N VAL A 240 0.31 19.58 11.26
CA VAL A 240 0.31 20.91 10.63
C VAL A 240 -1.10 21.48 10.56
N LEU A 241 -2.12 20.67 10.28
CA LEU A 241 -3.50 21.12 10.20
C LEU A 241 -4.13 21.37 11.58
N ALA A 242 -3.68 20.67 12.62
CA ALA A 242 -4.10 20.93 14.00
C ALA A 242 -3.43 22.16 14.61
N GLY A 243 -2.26 22.56 14.12
CA GLY A 243 -1.52 23.74 14.57
C GLY A 243 -1.97 25.05 13.91
N PRO A 244 -1.32 26.20 14.32
CA PRO A 244 -1.57 27.49 13.68
C PRO A 244 -1.18 27.47 12.18
N PRO A 245 -1.88 28.20 11.33
CA PRO A 245 -3.06 29.05 11.58
C PRO A 245 -4.40 28.29 11.51
N TYR A 246 -4.40 26.98 11.20
CA TYR A 246 -5.59 26.23 10.86
C TYR A 246 -6.43 25.85 12.08
N HIS A 247 -5.81 25.30 13.13
CA HIS A 247 -6.48 24.80 14.32
C HIS A 247 -7.63 23.85 14.03
N TYR A 248 -7.49 22.97 13.00
CA TYR A 248 -8.53 22.04 12.59
C TYR A 248 -8.62 20.85 13.55
N GLY A 249 -9.86 20.47 13.86
CA GLY A 249 -10.16 19.23 14.59
C GLY A 249 -10.11 18.01 13.68
N ASP A 250 -10.16 16.82 14.29
CA ASP A 250 -10.01 15.52 13.62
C ASP A 250 -10.99 15.31 12.45
N ILE A 251 -12.23 15.85 12.54
CA ILE A 251 -13.23 15.78 11.46
C ILE A 251 -12.68 16.43 10.19
N THR A 252 -12.23 17.68 10.30
CA THR A 252 -11.72 18.44 9.15
C THR A 252 -10.45 17.78 8.61
N ILE A 253 -9.54 17.38 9.50
CA ILE A 253 -8.31 16.68 9.11
C ILE A 253 -8.62 15.38 8.35
N GLY A 254 -9.59 14.61 8.82
CA GLY A 254 -10.04 13.38 8.15
C GLY A 254 -10.61 13.61 6.76
N LEU A 255 -11.29 14.76 6.52
CA LEU A 255 -11.83 15.12 5.20
C LEU A 255 -10.73 15.36 4.16
N PHE A 256 -9.51 15.75 4.55
CA PHE A 256 -8.39 15.84 3.63
C PHE A 256 -8.03 14.48 2.99
N GLY A 257 -8.43 13.36 3.62
CA GLY A 257 -8.36 12.05 2.99
C GLY A 257 -9.10 11.99 1.66
N LEU A 258 -10.22 12.73 1.51
CA LEU A 258 -10.98 12.79 0.26
C LEU A 258 -10.25 13.60 -0.82
N VAL A 259 -9.45 14.59 -0.45
CA VAL A 259 -8.61 15.34 -1.40
C VAL A 259 -7.62 14.38 -2.07
N GLY A 260 -7.00 13.48 -1.29
CA GLY A 260 -6.10 12.45 -1.82
C GLY A 260 -6.77 11.48 -2.82
N ALA A 261 -8.10 11.32 -2.75
CA ALA A 261 -8.83 10.53 -3.73
C ALA A 261 -8.71 11.07 -5.17
N GLY A 262 -8.59 12.39 -5.32
CA GLY A 262 -8.37 13.01 -6.62
C GLY A 262 -7.11 12.46 -7.32
N GLY A 263 -6.04 12.19 -6.57
CA GLY A 263 -4.83 11.56 -7.07
C GLY A 263 -5.07 10.12 -7.57
N ALA A 264 -5.87 9.34 -6.85
CA ALA A 264 -6.18 7.97 -7.25
C ALA A 264 -6.92 7.87 -8.59
N LEU A 265 -7.76 8.85 -8.93
CA LEU A 265 -8.45 8.90 -10.21
C LEU A 265 -7.46 9.06 -11.39
N CYS A 266 -6.34 9.73 -11.17
CA CYS A 266 -5.29 9.91 -12.18
C CYS A 266 -4.47 8.65 -12.45
N ALA A 267 -4.51 7.63 -11.58
CA ALA A 267 -3.80 6.37 -11.77
C ALA A 267 -4.20 5.65 -13.08
N ASN A 268 -5.46 5.78 -13.50
CA ASN A 268 -5.94 5.20 -14.75
C ASN A 268 -5.27 5.82 -15.99
N PHE A 269 -4.92 7.11 -15.95
CA PHE A 269 -4.19 7.77 -17.03
C PHE A 269 -2.73 7.33 -17.06
N ALA A 270 -2.11 7.16 -15.89
CA ALA A 270 -0.75 6.65 -15.75
C ALA A 270 -0.60 5.25 -16.37
N GLY A 271 -1.55 4.35 -16.12
CA GLY A 271 -1.59 3.03 -16.73
C GLY A 271 -1.63 3.07 -18.26
N ARG A 272 -2.53 3.87 -18.84
CA ARG A 272 -2.65 4.02 -20.29
C ARG A 272 -1.37 4.56 -20.95
N TRP A 273 -0.66 5.48 -20.30
CA TRP A 273 0.60 6.01 -20.82
C TRP A 273 1.74 4.99 -20.70
N ALA A 274 1.78 4.23 -19.62
CA ALA A 274 2.73 3.15 -19.46
C ALA A 274 2.54 2.05 -20.53
N ASP A 275 1.29 1.71 -20.87
CA ASP A 275 0.94 0.73 -21.91
C ASP A 275 1.35 1.21 -23.31
N ARG A 276 1.35 2.52 -23.56
CA ARG A 276 1.84 3.13 -24.82
C ARG A 276 3.38 3.17 -24.92
N GLY A 277 4.10 2.54 -24.02
CA GLY A 277 5.57 2.52 -24.04
C GLY A 277 6.25 3.77 -23.47
N LEU A 278 5.48 4.75 -22.95
CA LEU A 278 5.99 6.00 -22.41
C LEU A 278 6.52 5.87 -20.96
N THR A 279 6.88 4.66 -20.54
CA THR A 279 7.25 4.34 -19.15
C THR A 279 8.40 5.20 -18.60
N LYS A 280 9.37 5.61 -19.45
CA LYS A 280 10.48 6.49 -19.05
C LYS A 280 9.95 7.90 -18.71
N LEU A 281 9.16 8.44 -19.63
CA LEU A 281 8.57 9.78 -19.48
C LEU A 281 7.63 9.86 -18.29
N THR A 282 6.78 8.85 -18.12
CA THR A 282 5.84 8.78 -16.99
C THR A 282 6.54 8.64 -15.66
N THR A 283 7.61 7.82 -15.57
CA THR A 283 8.43 7.73 -14.34
C THR A 283 9.03 9.08 -13.99
N LEU A 284 9.62 9.78 -14.98
CA LEU A 284 10.24 11.08 -14.77
C LEU A 284 9.20 12.13 -14.35
N ALA A 285 8.08 12.22 -15.09
CA ALA A 285 7.04 13.19 -14.81
C ALA A 285 6.42 12.99 -13.40
N PHE A 286 6.10 11.76 -13.02
CA PHE A 286 5.52 11.51 -11.71
C PHE A 286 6.53 11.66 -10.56
N SER A 287 7.81 11.32 -10.78
CA SER A 287 8.86 11.63 -9.78
C SER A 287 9.01 13.13 -9.58
N LEU A 288 8.96 13.90 -10.66
CA LEU A 288 9.01 15.35 -10.60
C LEU A 288 7.78 15.94 -9.90
N CYS A 289 6.57 15.39 -10.16
CA CYS A 289 5.35 15.77 -9.44
C CYS A 289 5.50 15.58 -7.93
N VAL A 290 6.07 14.45 -7.49
CA VAL A 290 6.32 14.22 -6.05
C VAL A 290 7.25 15.31 -5.48
N GLY A 291 8.33 15.65 -6.18
CA GLY A 291 9.25 16.70 -5.70
C GLY A 291 8.63 18.10 -5.67
N ILE A 292 7.98 18.49 -6.77
CA ILE A 292 7.35 19.80 -6.92
C ILE A 292 6.17 19.99 -5.97
N SER A 293 5.46 18.93 -5.59
CA SER A 293 4.32 19.01 -4.67
C SER A 293 4.67 19.62 -3.33
N PHE A 294 5.90 19.47 -2.88
CA PHE A 294 6.34 20.04 -1.59
C PHE A 294 6.51 21.55 -1.62
N LEU A 295 6.55 22.21 -2.79
CA LEU A 295 6.51 23.65 -2.89
C LEU A 295 5.14 24.25 -2.52
N PRO A 296 4.02 23.86 -3.17
CA PRO A 296 2.71 24.30 -2.72
C PRO A 296 2.37 23.78 -1.32
N LEU A 297 2.83 22.59 -0.89
CA LEU A 297 2.67 22.11 0.49
C LEU A 297 3.37 23.03 1.49
N TRP A 298 4.56 23.54 1.17
CA TRP A 298 5.26 24.52 2.01
C TRP A 298 4.50 25.85 2.11
N MET A 299 3.98 26.37 1.00
CA MET A 299 3.12 27.56 0.97
C MET A 299 1.80 27.29 1.71
N GLY A 300 1.31 26.06 1.65
CA GLY A 300 0.12 25.54 2.30
C GLY A 300 0.15 25.61 3.83
N ARG A 301 1.28 25.95 4.44
CA ARG A 301 1.30 26.25 5.89
C ARG A 301 0.45 27.47 6.29
N HIS A 302 0.13 28.37 5.33
CA HIS A 302 -0.67 29.57 5.53
C HIS A 302 -1.83 29.71 4.54
N ASP A 303 -1.87 28.91 3.50
CA ASP A 303 -2.87 28.97 2.43
C ASP A 303 -3.48 27.58 2.17
N LEU A 304 -4.74 27.45 2.50
CA LEU A 304 -5.48 26.20 2.32
C LEU A 304 -5.52 25.73 0.85
N THR A 305 -5.64 26.67 -0.09
CA THR A 305 -5.67 26.34 -1.51
C THR A 305 -4.36 25.69 -1.95
N MET A 306 -3.24 26.24 -1.50
CA MET A 306 -1.91 25.68 -1.77
C MET A 306 -1.74 24.30 -1.10
N MET A 307 -2.26 24.11 0.11
CA MET A 307 -2.28 22.81 0.78
C MET A 307 -3.02 21.78 -0.08
N ILE A 308 -4.23 22.09 -0.54
CA ILE A 308 -5.04 21.19 -1.38
C ILE A 308 -4.34 20.88 -2.70
N ILE A 309 -3.79 21.89 -3.38
CA ILE A 309 -3.03 21.69 -4.63
C ILE A 309 -1.83 20.77 -4.38
N GLY A 310 -1.10 21.00 -3.31
CA GLY A 310 0.06 20.18 -2.95
C GLY A 310 -0.30 18.71 -2.71
N ILE A 311 -1.39 18.45 -1.99
CA ILE A 311 -1.91 17.09 -1.75
C ILE A 311 -2.28 16.41 -3.07
N LEU A 312 -3.04 17.10 -3.94
CA LEU A 312 -3.45 16.55 -5.24
C LEU A 312 -2.24 16.20 -6.10
N VAL A 313 -1.26 17.10 -6.20
CA VAL A 313 -0.04 16.88 -7.01
C VAL A 313 0.80 15.75 -6.43
N LEU A 314 0.92 15.67 -5.09
CA LEU A 314 1.64 14.58 -4.42
C LEU A 314 0.99 13.23 -4.72
N ASP A 315 -0.32 13.12 -4.52
CA ASP A 315 -1.02 11.85 -4.68
C ASP A 315 -1.07 11.40 -6.15
N VAL A 316 -1.23 12.33 -7.10
CA VAL A 316 -1.06 12.05 -8.54
C VAL A 316 0.34 11.51 -8.84
N GLY A 317 1.38 12.15 -8.31
CA GLY A 317 2.76 11.72 -8.48
C GLY A 317 3.00 10.31 -7.92
N VAL A 318 2.59 10.08 -6.68
CA VAL A 318 2.80 8.79 -5.98
C VAL A 318 2.01 7.66 -6.66
N GLN A 319 0.73 7.86 -6.93
CA GLN A 319 -0.11 6.84 -7.58
C GLN A 319 0.36 6.56 -9.02
N GLY A 320 0.73 7.60 -9.75
CA GLY A 320 1.30 7.47 -11.09
C GLY A 320 2.61 6.68 -11.10
N LEU A 321 3.52 6.95 -10.14
CA LEU A 321 4.74 6.16 -9.95
C LEU A 321 4.44 4.72 -9.60
N GLN A 322 3.50 4.46 -8.70
CA GLN A 322 3.15 3.11 -8.28
C GLN A 322 2.64 2.26 -9.46
N VAL A 323 1.71 2.79 -10.24
CA VAL A 323 1.17 2.10 -11.43
C VAL A 323 2.27 1.87 -12.47
N THR A 324 3.08 2.89 -12.75
CA THR A 324 4.19 2.80 -13.70
C THR A 324 5.23 1.76 -13.26
N ASN A 325 5.60 1.74 -11.98
CA ASN A 325 6.54 0.78 -11.42
C ASN A 325 6.00 -0.65 -11.48
N GLN A 326 4.72 -0.87 -11.13
CA GLN A 326 4.08 -2.18 -11.21
C GLN A 326 4.06 -2.71 -12.65
N SER A 327 3.71 -1.87 -13.63
CA SER A 327 3.71 -2.29 -15.04
C SER A 327 5.10 -2.70 -15.53
N MET A 328 6.15 -2.02 -15.07
CA MET A 328 7.54 -2.40 -15.40
C MET A 328 7.96 -3.72 -14.76
N ILE A 329 7.61 -3.92 -13.50
CA ILE A 329 7.94 -5.10 -12.70
C ILE A 329 7.31 -6.35 -13.32
N TYR A 330 6.07 -6.25 -13.81
CA TYR A 330 5.40 -7.36 -14.49
C TYR A 330 6.08 -7.79 -15.79
N ARG A 331 6.86 -6.90 -16.42
CA ARG A 331 7.66 -7.23 -17.62
C ARG A 331 8.99 -7.89 -17.29
N LEU A 332 9.55 -7.68 -16.09
CA LEU A 332 10.84 -8.25 -15.67
C LEU A 332 10.78 -9.77 -15.46
N ALA A 333 9.67 -10.27 -14.92
CA ALA A 333 9.50 -11.70 -14.65
C ALA A 333 8.03 -12.13 -14.84
N PRO A 334 7.59 -12.37 -16.07
CA PRO A 334 6.21 -12.73 -16.39
C PRO A 334 5.72 -13.98 -15.64
N GLU A 335 6.62 -14.95 -15.42
CA GLU A 335 6.34 -16.22 -14.74
C GLU A 335 6.32 -16.12 -13.21
N ALA A 336 6.91 -15.04 -12.65
CA ALA A 336 7.05 -14.85 -11.21
C ALA A 336 6.31 -13.59 -10.71
N ARG A 337 5.28 -13.12 -11.43
CA ARG A 337 4.58 -11.83 -11.15
C ARG A 337 4.18 -11.66 -9.69
N SER A 338 3.60 -12.68 -9.07
CA SER A 338 3.18 -12.62 -7.66
C SER A 338 4.36 -12.39 -6.72
N ARG A 339 5.47 -13.12 -6.93
CA ARG A 339 6.69 -13.02 -6.09
C ARG A 339 7.37 -11.66 -6.22
N VAL A 340 7.48 -11.17 -7.47
CA VAL A 340 8.07 -9.85 -7.74
C VAL A 340 7.21 -8.73 -7.17
N THR A 341 5.88 -8.85 -7.25
CA THR A 341 4.95 -7.90 -6.63
C THR A 341 5.10 -7.88 -5.12
N SER A 342 5.17 -9.05 -4.47
CA SER A 342 5.37 -9.12 -3.02
C SER A 342 6.70 -8.49 -2.61
N ALA A 343 7.79 -8.80 -3.29
CA ALA A 343 9.11 -8.19 -3.04
C ALA A 343 9.09 -6.66 -3.22
N TYR A 344 8.43 -6.16 -4.27
CA TYR A 344 8.23 -4.73 -4.49
C TYR A 344 7.45 -4.08 -3.35
N MET A 345 6.33 -4.68 -2.94
CA MET A 345 5.49 -4.13 -1.88
C MET A 345 6.18 -4.16 -0.51
N VAL A 346 6.99 -5.18 -0.21
CA VAL A 346 7.83 -5.19 1.01
C VAL A 346 8.77 -4.00 1.02
N CYS A 347 9.50 -3.75 -0.08
CA CYS A 347 10.38 -2.58 -0.19
C CYS A 347 9.60 -1.26 -0.14
N TYR A 348 8.40 -1.21 -0.73
CA TYR A 348 7.53 -0.04 -0.71
C TYR A 348 7.12 0.32 0.72
N PHE A 349 6.61 -0.62 1.50
CA PHE A 349 6.21 -0.37 2.88
C PHE A 349 7.40 -0.15 3.82
N ALA A 350 8.56 -0.75 3.55
CA ALA A 350 9.81 -0.40 4.24
C ALA A 350 10.21 1.06 3.99
N GLY A 351 10.08 1.53 2.75
CA GLY A 351 10.25 2.95 2.41
C GLY A 351 9.24 3.84 3.12
N GLY A 352 7.98 3.41 3.19
CA GLY A 352 6.94 4.10 3.95
C GLY A 352 7.25 4.22 5.44
N ALA A 353 7.76 3.15 6.06
CA ALA A 353 8.17 3.17 7.46
C ALA A 353 9.32 4.17 7.71
N ILE A 354 10.34 4.18 6.84
CA ILE A 354 11.43 5.15 6.91
C ILE A 354 10.89 6.59 6.75
N GLY A 355 10.01 6.80 5.77
CA GLY A 355 9.39 8.11 5.53
C GLY A 355 8.57 8.60 6.71
N SER A 356 7.77 7.73 7.32
CA SER A 356 6.98 8.05 8.51
C SER A 356 7.84 8.41 9.71
N ALA A 357 8.89 7.63 9.99
CA ALA A 357 9.82 7.90 11.09
C ALA A 357 10.57 9.23 10.90
N LEU A 358 11.11 9.45 9.70
CA LEU A 358 11.82 10.69 9.38
C LEU A 358 10.89 11.91 9.40
N GLY A 359 9.68 11.78 8.83
CA GLY A 359 8.70 12.86 8.82
C GLY A 359 8.31 13.30 10.23
N GLY A 360 7.94 12.34 11.09
CA GLY A 360 7.59 12.64 12.49
C GLY A 360 8.74 13.30 13.27
N SER A 361 9.94 12.75 13.18
CA SER A 361 11.13 13.29 13.86
C SER A 361 11.51 14.69 13.36
N LEU A 362 11.42 14.93 12.05
CA LEU A 362 11.69 16.26 11.48
C LEU A 362 10.62 17.27 11.82
N TYR A 363 9.36 16.85 11.96
CA TYR A 363 8.30 17.74 12.41
C TYR A 363 8.55 18.21 13.83
N ASP A 364 9.02 17.34 14.74
CA ASP A 364 9.37 17.73 16.11
C ASP A 364 10.53 18.74 16.15
N SER A 365 11.56 18.55 15.33
CA SER A 365 12.78 19.37 15.40
C SER A 365 12.73 20.62 14.51
N HIS A 366 12.11 20.55 13.34
CA HIS A 366 12.13 21.59 12.30
C HIS A 366 10.74 21.99 11.80
N HIS A 367 9.69 21.48 12.44
CA HIS A 367 8.29 21.73 12.09
C HIS A 367 7.99 21.41 10.61
N TRP A 368 6.96 22.04 10.06
CA TRP A 368 6.54 21.81 8.68
C TRP A 368 7.60 22.11 7.61
N ALA A 369 8.46 23.08 7.87
CA ALA A 369 9.53 23.43 6.93
C ALA A 369 10.52 22.28 6.71
N GLY A 370 10.92 21.58 7.79
CA GLY A 370 11.79 20.41 7.71
C GLY A 370 11.16 19.26 6.92
N VAL A 371 9.87 19.02 7.11
CA VAL A 371 9.10 18.02 6.38
C VAL A 371 9.08 18.30 4.86
N CYS A 372 8.81 19.56 4.50
CA CYS A 372 8.78 19.97 3.08
C CYS A 372 10.15 19.90 2.42
N VAL A 373 11.22 20.29 3.12
CA VAL A 373 12.60 20.16 2.62
C VAL A 373 12.96 18.70 2.39
N LEU A 374 12.65 17.80 3.34
CA LEU A 374 12.87 16.37 3.18
C LEU A 374 12.12 15.84 1.97
N GLY A 375 10.84 16.17 1.84
CA GLY A 375 10.01 15.70 0.74
C GLY A 375 10.52 16.19 -0.62
N ALA A 376 10.97 17.44 -0.72
CA ALA A 376 11.58 17.98 -1.92
C ALA A 376 12.89 17.24 -2.28
N ILE A 377 13.75 16.98 -1.29
CA ILE A 377 15.00 16.20 -1.47
C ILE A 377 14.66 14.78 -2.00
N ILE A 378 13.67 14.11 -1.40
CA ILE A 378 13.22 12.79 -1.85
C ILE A 378 12.79 12.84 -3.33
N GLY A 379 12.01 13.84 -3.71
CA GLY A 379 11.56 14.02 -5.10
C GLY A 379 12.71 14.29 -6.07
N ILE A 380 13.67 15.14 -5.68
CA ILE A 380 14.88 15.42 -6.48
C ILE A 380 15.70 14.14 -6.67
N VAL A 381 15.96 13.39 -5.60
CA VAL A 381 16.72 12.13 -5.65
C VAL A 381 15.99 11.08 -6.49
N ALA A 382 14.67 10.95 -6.34
CA ALA A 382 13.85 10.04 -7.15
C ALA A 382 13.90 10.40 -8.64
N THR A 383 13.81 11.70 -8.96
CA THR A 383 13.89 12.23 -10.34
C THR A 383 15.28 12.01 -10.93
N GLY A 384 16.34 12.33 -10.19
CA GLY A 384 17.72 12.07 -10.59
C GLY A 384 17.98 10.58 -10.86
N ALA A 385 17.46 9.71 -9.99
CA ALA A 385 17.53 8.27 -10.16
C ALA A 385 16.79 7.80 -11.43
N ALA A 386 15.64 8.40 -11.75
CA ALA A 386 14.88 8.10 -12.96
C ALA A 386 15.63 8.55 -14.24
N LEU A 387 16.31 9.69 -14.19
CA LEU A 387 17.15 10.18 -15.29
C LEU A 387 18.34 9.25 -15.56
N VAL A 388 19.05 8.82 -14.52
CA VAL A 388 20.16 7.85 -14.65
C VAL A 388 19.68 6.54 -15.25
N ASP A 389 18.51 6.04 -14.83
CA ASP A 389 17.93 4.81 -15.39
C ASP A 389 17.53 4.97 -16.87
N ALA A 390 17.03 6.14 -17.25
CA ALA A 390 16.71 6.46 -18.64
C ALA A 390 17.95 6.49 -19.52
N ALA A 391 19.06 7.09 -19.03
CA ALA A 391 20.34 7.18 -19.75
C ALA A 391 21.01 5.81 -19.91
N ARG A 392 21.07 4.98 -18.88
CA ARG A 392 21.71 3.65 -18.93
C ARG A 392 21.07 2.69 -19.93
N ARG A 393 19.76 2.77 -20.16
CA ARG A 393 19.05 1.94 -21.14
C ARG A 393 19.27 2.37 -22.60
N HIS A 394 19.83 3.55 -22.85
CA HIS A 394 20.28 3.98 -24.18
C HIS A 394 21.69 3.48 -24.50
N ALA A 395 22.49 3.16 -23.48
CA ALA A 395 23.88 2.73 -23.64
C ALA A 395 24.05 1.22 -23.93
N VAL A 396 22.98 0.41 -23.84
CA VAL A 396 23.02 -1.01 -24.25
C VAL A 396 22.54 -1.09 -25.69
N PRO A 397 23.40 -1.36 -26.69
CA PRO A 397 22.97 -1.56 -28.05
C PRO A 397 22.03 -2.76 -28.11
N SER A 398 20.94 -2.63 -28.86
CA SER A 398 20.07 -3.75 -29.20
C SER A 398 20.92 -4.83 -29.87
N ALA A 399 21.19 -5.94 -29.20
CA ALA A 399 21.72 -7.15 -29.78
C ALA A 399 20.61 -7.86 -30.59
N ALA A 400 20.04 -7.14 -31.56
CA ALA A 400 19.10 -7.66 -32.54
C ALA A 400 19.67 -7.34 -33.93
N GLY A 401 20.69 -8.07 -34.31
CA GLY A 401 21.27 -7.97 -35.62
C GLY A 401 22.22 -9.14 -35.85
N GLY A 402 21.72 -10.23 -36.43
CA GLY A 402 22.59 -11.28 -36.90
C GLY A 402 22.09 -12.70 -36.61
N VAL A 403 20.97 -13.08 -37.17
CA VAL A 403 20.81 -14.48 -37.60
C VAL A 403 21.41 -14.53 -39.02
N PRO A 404 22.52 -15.22 -39.25
CA PRO A 404 22.98 -15.46 -40.58
C PRO A 404 21.97 -16.41 -41.28
N SER A 405 21.34 -15.91 -42.32
CA SER A 405 20.67 -16.74 -43.32
C SER A 405 21.74 -17.45 -44.15
N GLU A 406 22.21 -18.61 -43.73
CA GLU A 406 22.90 -19.56 -44.57
C GLU A 406 22.48 -20.97 -44.15
N VAL A 407 21.63 -21.59 -44.94
CA VAL A 407 21.79 -22.91 -45.60
C VAL A 407 20.58 -23.10 -46.49
N THR A 408 20.72 -22.61 -47.72
CA THR A 408 20.07 -23.26 -48.89
C THR A 408 21.17 -23.97 -49.65
N ALA A 409 20.90 -25.21 -50.04
CA ALA A 409 21.55 -26.07 -51.01
C ALA A 409 22.25 -27.32 -50.42
N GLY A 410 21.65 -28.47 -50.71
CA GLY A 410 22.20 -29.79 -50.57
C GLY A 410 21.11 -30.85 -50.51
#